data_466aab9dc0a643932031be01207e1927
#
_entry.id   466aab9dc0a643932031be01207e1927
#
_cell.length_a   1.000
_cell.length_b   1.000
_cell.length_c   1.000
_cell.angle_alpha   90.00
_cell.angle_beta   90.00
_cell.angle_gamma   90.00
#
_symmetry.space_group_name_H-M   'P 1'
#
loop_
_entity.id
_entity.type
_entity.pdbx_description
1 polymer ?
#
loop_
_entity_poly.entity_id
_entity_poly.type
_entity_poly.pdbx_seq_one_letter_code
_entity_poly.pdbx_strand_id
1 'polypeptide(L)'
;MQVGIDSPRLDLKPNPLYEDVDLALFKTHYYGGIKKYQWTAVPLALHGVFVLKDGTVKEVSVGEKEDEPKFVINDLLPHLASEQIKRPLNEGIKGEELNVLIGSHPFKDDKGSELVKLNILKLLNEKYGVTEEDFLSAELEMVPAAHACDIGFDRSMIGAYGQDDRVCAYPALTAVLEVKTPERTALAILTDKEEVGSMGNTGLESDFLRYVVGDLAKMQGGDPTLALRHSKCLSADVNAAMDPTFQDVMERNNASFL
;
A
#
# COMPACT_ATOMS: atom_id res chain seq x y z
N MET A 1 2.83 6.83 21.64
CA MET A 1 3.68 6.81 20.42
C MET A 1 2.78 6.84 19.22
N GLN A 2 3.15 7.58 18.19
CA GLN A 2 2.40 7.70 16.94
C GLN A 2 3.31 7.29 15.78
N VAL A 3 2.78 6.50 14.86
CA VAL A 3 3.50 5.98 13.69
C VAL A 3 2.50 5.70 12.57
N GLY A 4 2.88 5.94 11.31
CA GLY A 4 2.17 5.43 10.15
C GLY A 4 2.27 3.90 10.04
N ILE A 5 1.40 3.29 9.26
CA ILE A 5 1.41 1.85 8.98
C ILE A 5 1.16 1.50 7.50
N ASP A 6 0.84 2.49 6.70
CA ASP A 6 0.66 2.33 5.26
C ASP A 6 2.01 2.32 4.52
N SER A 7 1.97 2.06 3.26
CA SER A 7 3.14 2.03 2.39
C SER A 7 2.72 2.42 0.97
N PRO A 8 3.62 2.99 0.17
CA PRO A 8 3.32 3.32 -1.22
C PRO A 8 2.83 2.11 -2.00
N ARG A 9 1.79 2.31 -2.80
CA ARG A 9 1.12 1.24 -3.54
C ARG A 9 0.42 1.77 -4.80
N LEU A 10 -0.29 0.90 -5.51
CA LEU A 10 -1.17 1.28 -6.61
C LEU A 10 -2.61 0.94 -6.23
N ASP A 11 -3.42 1.95 -5.98
CA ASP A 11 -4.86 1.76 -5.75
C ASP A 11 -5.57 1.54 -7.08
N LEU A 12 -6.55 0.64 -7.15
CA LEU A 12 -7.40 0.51 -8.31
C LEU A 12 -8.36 1.71 -8.40
N LYS A 13 -8.57 2.24 -9.62
CA LYS A 13 -9.59 3.27 -9.86
C LYS A 13 -11.00 2.68 -9.68
N PRO A 14 -12.04 3.50 -9.42
CA PRO A 14 -13.41 2.99 -9.22
C PRO A 14 -13.98 2.17 -10.39
N ASN A 15 -13.55 2.45 -11.63
CA ASN A 15 -13.84 1.64 -12.82
C ASN A 15 -12.51 1.14 -13.39
N PRO A 16 -11.89 0.11 -12.80
CA PRO A 16 -10.52 -0.25 -13.13
C PRO A 16 -10.43 -1.19 -14.32
N LEU A 17 -11.39 -2.08 -14.49
CA LEU A 17 -11.32 -3.19 -15.43
C LEU A 17 -11.70 -2.76 -16.85
N TYR A 18 -10.78 -2.99 -17.79
CA TYR A 18 -11.01 -2.77 -19.20
C TYR A 18 -10.27 -3.81 -20.05
N GLU A 19 -10.69 -3.95 -21.29
CA GLU A 19 -10.02 -4.76 -22.30
C GLU A 19 -9.54 -3.86 -23.44
N ASP A 20 -8.33 -4.09 -23.90
CA ASP A 20 -7.78 -3.48 -25.10
C ASP A 20 -6.78 -4.44 -25.74
N VAL A 21 -6.80 -4.54 -27.08
CA VAL A 21 -5.91 -5.44 -27.89
C VAL A 21 -5.84 -6.86 -27.30
N ASP A 22 -7.01 -7.46 -26.98
CA ASP A 22 -7.18 -8.79 -26.42
C ASP A 22 -6.47 -9.01 -25.06
N LEU A 23 -6.24 -7.95 -24.30
CA LEU A 23 -5.71 -7.99 -22.94
C LEU A 23 -6.68 -7.35 -21.96
N ALA A 24 -6.90 -8.00 -20.83
CA ALA A 24 -7.60 -7.39 -19.69
C ALA A 24 -6.60 -6.73 -18.76
N LEU A 25 -6.90 -5.48 -18.40
CA LEU A 25 -6.03 -4.66 -17.54
C LEU A 25 -6.85 -3.99 -16.43
N PHE A 26 -6.16 -3.69 -15.31
CA PHE A 26 -6.65 -2.77 -14.30
C PHE A 26 -6.00 -1.39 -14.43
N LYS A 27 -6.83 -0.35 -14.44
CA LYS A 27 -6.38 1.04 -14.27
C LYS A 27 -6.09 1.31 -12.81
N THR A 28 -4.93 1.90 -12.56
CA THR A 28 -4.48 2.24 -11.22
C THR A 28 -4.26 3.73 -11.02
N HIS A 29 -4.17 4.12 -9.77
CA HIS A 29 -3.66 5.39 -9.31
C HIS A 29 -2.57 5.13 -8.27
N TYR A 30 -1.37 5.70 -8.45
CA TYR A 30 -0.32 5.51 -7.47
C TYR A 30 -0.62 6.29 -6.18
N TYR A 31 -0.30 5.67 -5.07
CA TYR A 31 -0.50 6.17 -3.71
C TYR A 31 0.86 6.34 -3.05
N GLY A 32 1.13 7.54 -2.49
CA GLY A 32 2.41 7.88 -1.88
C GLY A 32 3.50 8.22 -2.89
N GLY A 33 4.72 8.39 -2.39
CA GLY A 33 5.89 8.77 -3.18
C GLY A 33 6.59 7.58 -3.80
N ILE A 34 6.37 7.30 -5.09
CA ILE A 34 7.00 6.18 -5.80
C ILE A 34 7.91 6.64 -6.94
N LYS A 35 8.95 5.86 -7.19
CA LYS A 35 9.68 5.86 -8.47
C LYS A 35 8.98 4.91 -9.43
N LYS A 36 8.10 5.43 -10.27
CA LYS A 36 7.18 4.64 -11.13
C LYS A 36 7.86 3.56 -11.96
N TYR A 37 9.08 3.81 -12.45
CA TYR A 37 9.83 2.83 -13.25
C TYR A 37 10.17 1.54 -12.49
N GLN A 38 10.26 1.57 -11.17
CA GLN A 38 10.54 0.37 -10.36
C GLN A 38 9.38 -0.60 -10.37
N TRP A 39 8.16 -0.11 -10.51
CA TRP A 39 6.93 -0.90 -10.48
C TRP A 39 6.71 -1.73 -11.74
N THR A 40 7.33 -1.37 -12.85
CA THR A 40 7.32 -2.17 -14.10
C THR A 40 8.28 -3.36 -14.06
N ALA A 41 9.13 -3.46 -13.05
CA ALA A 41 10.16 -4.48 -12.94
C ALA A 41 9.86 -5.56 -11.88
N VAL A 42 8.72 -5.47 -11.19
CA VAL A 42 8.40 -6.37 -10.08
C VAL A 42 7.05 -7.08 -10.30
N PRO A 43 6.92 -8.35 -9.89
CA PRO A 43 5.61 -9.00 -9.78
C PRO A 43 4.76 -8.32 -8.71
N LEU A 44 3.45 -8.25 -8.94
CA LEU A 44 2.48 -7.63 -8.05
C LEU A 44 1.49 -8.65 -7.51
N ALA A 45 0.99 -8.40 -6.31
CA ALA A 45 -0.13 -9.07 -5.66
C ALA A 45 -1.30 -8.10 -5.53
N LEU A 46 -2.52 -8.63 -5.48
CA LEU A 46 -3.76 -7.89 -5.27
C LEU A 46 -4.28 -8.12 -3.86
N HIS A 47 -4.51 -7.04 -3.12
CA HIS A 47 -5.12 -7.05 -1.80
C HIS A 47 -6.30 -6.11 -1.71
N GLY A 48 -7.10 -6.27 -0.67
CA GLY A 48 -8.17 -5.34 -0.30
C GLY A 48 -9.50 -6.00 -0.07
N VAL A 49 -10.58 -5.25 -0.29
CA VAL A 49 -11.95 -5.70 -0.01
C VAL A 49 -12.93 -5.21 -1.08
N PHE A 50 -13.94 -6.02 -1.34
CA PHE A 50 -15.20 -5.58 -1.94
C PHE A 50 -16.26 -5.42 -0.85
N VAL A 51 -17.03 -4.35 -0.91
CA VAL A 51 -18.21 -4.16 -0.05
C VAL A 51 -19.46 -4.29 -0.92
N LEU A 52 -20.20 -5.37 -0.76
CA LEU A 52 -21.38 -5.65 -1.57
C LEU A 52 -22.59 -4.79 -1.14
N LYS A 53 -23.62 -4.71 -1.99
CA LYS A 53 -24.85 -3.93 -1.73
C LYS A 53 -25.58 -4.29 -0.43
N ASP A 54 -25.45 -5.52 0.03
CA ASP A 54 -26.05 -6.00 1.29
C ASP A 54 -25.16 -5.72 2.52
N GLY A 55 -24.02 -5.05 2.35
CA GLY A 55 -23.04 -4.77 3.39
C GLY A 55 -22.04 -5.90 3.64
N THR A 56 -22.12 -7.00 2.90
CA THR A 56 -21.15 -8.09 3.00
C THR A 56 -19.78 -7.62 2.52
N VAL A 57 -18.74 -7.85 3.34
CA VAL A 57 -17.35 -7.58 2.99
C VAL A 57 -16.70 -8.87 2.47
N LYS A 58 -16.05 -8.77 1.31
CA LYS A 58 -15.28 -9.85 0.70
C LYS A 58 -13.82 -9.47 0.65
N GLU A 59 -13.01 -10.12 1.46
CA GLU A 59 -11.56 -9.94 1.44
C GLU A 59 -10.94 -10.58 0.20
N VAL A 60 -9.96 -9.87 -0.38
CA VAL A 60 -9.19 -10.29 -1.54
C VAL A 60 -7.72 -10.33 -1.16
N SER A 61 -7.08 -11.46 -1.41
CA SER A 61 -5.63 -11.63 -1.34
C SER A 61 -5.24 -12.63 -2.41
N VAL A 62 -4.47 -12.19 -3.40
CA VAL A 62 -4.03 -13.01 -4.54
C VAL A 62 -2.61 -12.60 -4.93
N GLY A 63 -1.71 -13.55 -5.02
CA GLY A 63 -0.34 -13.34 -5.48
C GLY A 63 0.71 -13.50 -4.38
N GLU A 64 0.30 -13.81 -3.15
CA GLU A 64 1.23 -14.05 -2.04
C GLU A 64 1.86 -15.44 -2.07
N LYS A 65 1.11 -16.47 -2.45
CA LYS A 65 1.59 -17.84 -2.47
C LYS A 65 2.31 -18.17 -3.79
N GLU A 66 3.17 -19.17 -3.76
CA GLU A 66 3.93 -19.60 -4.95
C GLU A 66 3.02 -20.10 -6.07
N ASP A 67 1.92 -20.78 -5.73
CA ASP A 67 0.94 -21.35 -6.66
C ASP A 67 -0.14 -20.35 -7.11
N GLU A 68 -0.17 -19.15 -6.55
CA GLU A 68 -1.11 -18.10 -6.97
C GLU A 68 -0.59 -17.31 -8.18
N PRO A 69 -1.50 -16.85 -9.05
CA PRO A 69 -1.13 -15.96 -10.15
C PRO A 69 -0.59 -14.64 -9.60
N LYS A 70 0.42 -14.10 -10.27
CA LYS A 70 0.95 -12.77 -10.01
C LYS A 70 0.62 -11.84 -11.16
N PHE A 71 0.68 -10.55 -10.90
CA PHE A 71 0.34 -9.52 -11.87
C PHE A 71 1.58 -8.71 -12.24
N VAL A 72 1.55 -8.05 -13.40
CA VAL A 72 2.68 -7.23 -13.87
C VAL A 72 2.17 -5.98 -14.57
N ILE A 73 3.00 -4.96 -14.60
CA ILE A 73 2.83 -3.79 -15.47
C ILE A 73 3.75 -4.00 -16.67
N ASN A 74 3.17 -3.95 -17.87
CA ASN A 74 3.95 -4.06 -19.10
C ASN A 74 4.81 -2.81 -19.32
N ASP A 75 6.02 -3.02 -19.83
CA ASP A 75 6.91 -1.94 -20.25
C ASP A 75 7.47 -2.24 -21.64
N LEU A 76 8.02 -1.22 -22.28
CA LEU A 76 8.61 -1.34 -23.60
C LEU A 76 9.99 -2.01 -23.50
N LEU A 77 10.25 -2.96 -24.39
CA LEU A 77 11.60 -3.47 -24.58
C LEU A 77 12.50 -2.37 -25.18
N PRO A 78 13.83 -2.41 -24.98
CA PRO A 78 14.76 -1.33 -25.40
C PRO A 78 14.64 -0.93 -26.86
N HIS A 79 14.36 -1.87 -27.75
CA HIS A 79 14.24 -1.61 -29.19
C HIS A 79 13.03 -0.75 -29.58
N LEU A 80 12.00 -0.69 -28.73
CA LEU A 80 10.80 0.11 -28.92
C LEU A 80 10.76 1.36 -28.04
N ALA A 81 11.69 1.48 -27.08
CA ALA A 81 11.69 2.50 -26.03
C ALA A 81 12.46 3.77 -26.40
N SER A 82 12.82 4.00 -27.67
CA SER A 82 13.69 5.11 -28.08
C SER A 82 13.21 6.50 -27.66
N GLU A 83 11.90 6.73 -27.63
CA GLU A 83 11.32 7.99 -27.14
C GLU A 83 11.09 7.99 -25.64
N GLN A 84 10.75 6.85 -25.07
CA GLN A 84 10.58 6.70 -23.61
C GLN A 84 11.89 6.97 -22.87
N ILE A 85 13.01 6.44 -23.34
CA ILE A 85 14.35 6.58 -22.73
C ILE A 85 14.79 8.07 -22.70
N LYS A 86 14.31 8.89 -23.60
CA LYS A 86 14.64 10.34 -23.63
C LYS A 86 13.84 11.17 -22.62
N ARG A 87 12.79 10.61 -22.01
CA ARG A 87 12.00 11.31 -21.01
C ARG A 87 12.81 11.52 -19.72
N PRO A 88 12.59 12.61 -18.96
CA PRO A 88 13.13 12.72 -17.61
C PRO A 88 12.75 11.51 -16.76
N LEU A 89 13.59 11.09 -15.82
CA LEU A 89 13.40 9.86 -15.05
C LEU A 89 12.05 9.79 -14.32
N ASN A 90 11.56 10.92 -13.81
CA ASN A 90 10.25 11.02 -13.14
C ASN A 90 9.05 10.87 -14.12
N GLU A 91 9.30 10.98 -15.42
CA GLU A 91 8.32 10.83 -16.51
C GLU A 91 8.62 9.62 -17.41
N GLY A 92 9.70 8.90 -17.14
CA GLY A 92 10.10 7.70 -17.87
C GLY A 92 8.95 6.71 -17.99
N ILE A 93 8.24 6.49 -16.87
CA ILE A 93 6.91 5.88 -16.80
C ILE A 93 5.95 6.93 -16.26
N LYS A 94 4.84 7.18 -16.98
CA LYS A 94 3.79 8.09 -16.52
C LYS A 94 2.81 7.37 -15.59
N GLY A 95 2.11 8.11 -14.73
CA GLY A 95 1.09 7.53 -13.84
C GLY A 95 0.00 6.76 -14.60
N GLU A 96 -0.45 7.29 -15.73
CA GLU A 96 -1.47 6.64 -16.58
C GLU A 96 -0.94 5.42 -17.38
N GLU A 97 0.37 5.17 -17.35
CA GLU A 97 1.00 3.99 -17.96
C GLU A 97 1.11 2.81 -16.94
N LEU A 98 0.78 3.05 -15.67
CA LEU A 98 0.78 2.02 -14.61
C LEU A 98 -0.50 1.15 -14.67
N ASN A 99 -0.75 0.53 -15.83
CA ASN A 99 -1.88 -0.39 -16.01
C ASN A 99 -1.41 -1.82 -15.77
N VAL A 100 -2.13 -2.53 -14.90
CA VAL A 100 -1.74 -3.88 -14.49
C VAL A 100 -2.37 -4.92 -15.39
N LEU A 101 -1.57 -5.76 -16.01
CA LEU A 101 -2.03 -6.90 -16.82
C LEU A 101 -2.60 -7.99 -15.90
N ILE A 102 -3.85 -8.38 -16.17
CA ILE A 102 -4.59 -9.36 -15.35
C ILE A 102 -5.12 -10.56 -16.14
N GLY A 103 -5.06 -10.52 -17.46
CA GLY A 103 -5.44 -11.67 -18.27
C GLY A 103 -5.41 -11.43 -19.77
N SER A 104 -5.41 -12.54 -20.52
CA SER A 104 -5.40 -12.55 -21.98
C SER A 104 -6.23 -13.70 -22.58
N HIS A 105 -6.91 -14.49 -21.73
CA HIS A 105 -7.68 -15.64 -22.21
C HIS A 105 -9.17 -15.26 -22.38
N PRO A 106 -9.72 -15.34 -23.60
CA PRO A 106 -11.10 -14.92 -23.83
C PRO A 106 -12.11 -15.95 -23.27
N PHE A 107 -13.26 -15.48 -22.86
CA PHE A 107 -14.44 -16.32 -22.64
C PHE A 107 -14.86 -16.98 -23.96
N LYS A 108 -15.33 -18.20 -23.90
CA LYS A 108 -15.79 -18.94 -25.09
C LYS A 108 -17.20 -18.49 -25.47
N ASP A 109 -17.28 -17.48 -26.28
CA ASP A 109 -18.51 -16.99 -26.92
C ASP A 109 -18.18 -16.45 -28.32
N ASP A 110 -18.96 -16.86 -29.30
CA ASP A 110 -18.74 -16.48 -30.72
C ASP A 110 -19.40 -15.11 -31.08
N LYS A 111 -20.13 -14.50 -30.17
CA LYS A 111 -20.95 -13.28 -30.45
C LYS A 111 -20.66 -12.09 -29.57
N GLY A 112 -19.85 -12.24 -28.53
CA GLY A 112 -19.54 -11.18 -27.58
C GLY A 112 -18.38 -10.30 -28.02
N SER A 113 -18.29 -9.11 -27.45
CA SER A 113 -17.13 -8.23 -27.41
C SER A 113 -16.53 -8.24 -25.99
N GLU A 114 -15.29 -7.80 -25.85
CA GLU A 114 -14.60 -7.75 -24.54
C GLU A 114 -14.57 -9.12 -23.83
N LEU A 115 -14.26 -10.18 -24.57
CA LEU A 115 -14.36 -11.56 -24.07
C LEU A 115 -13.30 -11.90 -23.02
N VAL A 116 -12.14 -11.22 -23.04
CA VAL A 116 -11.11 -11.39 -22.03
C VAL A 116 -11.57 -10.76 -20.72
N LYS A 117 -12.10 -9.54 -20.77
CA LYS A 117 -12.73 -8.87 -19.62
C LYS A 117 -13.86 -9.72 -19.03
N LEU A 118 -14.72 -10.27 -19.88
CA LEU A 118 -15.82 -11.14 -19.46
C LEU A 118 -15.30 -12.38 -18.72
N ASN A 119 -14.21 -12.99 -19.20
CA ASN A 119 -13.60 -14.12 -18.53
C ASN A 119 -13.04 -13.76 -17.15
N ILE A 120 -12.40 -12.61 -17.01
CA ILE A 120 -11.92 -12.12 -15.71
C ILE A 120 -13.09 -11.87 -14.76
N LEU A 121 -14.17 -11.21 -15.22
CA LEU A 121 -15.37 -11.02 -14.40
C LEU A 121 -15.99 -12.34 -13.95
N LYS A 122 -16.03 -13.35 -14.83
CA LYS A 122 -16.47 -14.69 -14.46
C LYS A 122 -15.60 -15.30 -13.35
N LEU A 123 -14.27 -15.24 -13.49
CA LEU A 123 -13.35 -15.79 -12.48
C LEU A 123 -13.51 -15.08 -11.11
N LEU A 124 -13.68 -13.77 -11.12
CA LEU A 124 -13.93 -12.99 -9.91
C LEU A 124 -15.29 -13.33 -9.29
N ASN A 125 -16.33 -13.51 -10.12
CA ASN A 125 -17.64 -13.93 -9.65
C ASN A 125 -17.63 -15.33 -9.05
N GLU A 126 -16.98 -16.29 -9.70
CA GLU A 126 -16.84 -17.67 -9.19
C GLU A 126 -16.09 -17.73 -7.85
N LYS A 127 -15.06 -16.90 -7.67
CA LYS A 127 -14.23 -16.91 -6.47
C LYS A 127 -14.81 -16.08 -5.32
N TYR A 128 -15.36 -14.89 -5.62
CA TYR A 128 -15.76 -13.90 -4.61
C TYR A 128 -17.25 -13.56 -4.64
N GLY A 129 -17.98 -13.96 -5.69
CA GLY A 129 -19.40 -13.62 -5.88
C GLY A 129 -19.63 -12.16 -6.31
N VAL A 130 -18.60 -11.49 -6.82
CA VAL A 130 -18.63 -10.07 -7.20
C VAL A 130 -19.00 -9.88 -8.67
N THR A 131 -19.56 -8.72 -8.98
CA THR A 131 -19.85 -8.24 -10.33
C THR A 131 -19.02 -7.00 -10.66
N GLU A 132 -19.08 -6.50 -11.89
CA GLU A 132 -18.35 -5.29 -12.28
C GLU A 132 -18.78 -4.05 -11.47
N GLU A 133 -20.06 -3.95 -11.08
CA GLU A 133 -20.55 -2.84 -10.25
C GLU A 133 -19.92 -2.80 -8.85
N ASP A 134 -19.51 -3.94 -8.31
CA ASP A 134 -18.96 -4.02 -6.96
C ASP A 134 -17.57 -3.37 -6.85
N PHE A 135 -16.88 -3.10 -7.98
CA PHE A 135 -15.65 -2.31 -7.97
C PHE A 135 -15.86 -0.87 -7.49
N LEU A 136 -17.07 -0.30 -7.65
CA LEU A 136 -17.35 1.08 -7.21
C LEU A 136 -17.27 1.26 -5.69
N SER A 137 -17.47 0.19 -4.93
CA SER A 137 -17.41 0.16 -3.46
C SER A 137 -16.23 -0.68 -2.93
N ALA A 138 -15.28 -1.00 -3.79
CA ALA A 138 -14.09 -1.75 -3.42
C ALA A 138 -12.94 -0.82 -3.00
N GLU A 139 -12.13 -1.29 -2.07
CA GLU A 139 -10.77 -0.79 -1.82
C GLU A 139 -9.81 -1.91 -2.19
N LEU A 140 -9.16 -1.79 -3.33
CA LEU A 140 -8.26 -2.80 -3.89
C LEU A 140 -6.93 -2.17 -4.27
N GLU A 141 -5.85 -2.85 -3.92
CA GLU A 141 -4.50 -2.36 -4.00
C GLU A 141 -3.58 -3.38 -4.66
N MET A 142 -2.70 -2.90 -5.53
CA MET A 142 -1.60 -3.70 -6.08
C MET A 142 -0.33 -3.35 -5.32
N VAL A 143 0.34 -4.37 -4.81
CA VAL A 143 1.58 -4.27 -4.03
C VAL A 143 2.65 -5.22 -4.58
N PRO A 144 3.95 -4.98 -4.33
CA PRO A 144 4.98 -5.94 -4.70
C PRO A 144 4.76 -7.31 -4.06
N ALA A 145 4.77 -8.37 -4.88
CA ALA A 145 4.55 -9.75 -4.46
C ALA A 145 5.82 -10.44 -3.91
N ALA A 146 6.75 -9.67 -3.36
CA ALA A 146 8.01 -10.17 -2.82
C ALA A 146 7.89 -10.43 -1.32
N HIS A 147 8.31 -11.60 -0.87
CA HIS A 147 8.42 -11.92 0.55
C HIS A 147 9.63 -11.23 1.19
N ALA A 148 9.54 -10.99 2.49
CA ALA A 148 10.69 -10.56 3.28
C ALA A 148 11.81 -11.60 3.18
N CYS A 149 13.03 -11.13 3.02
CA CYS A 149 14.20 -12.00 2.88
C CYS A 149 15.45 -11.39 3.51
N ASP A 150 16.40 -12.25 3.82
CA ASP A 150 17.72 -11.82 4.27
C ASP A 150 18.51 -11.19 3.11
N ILE A 151 19.20 -10.11 3.39
CA ILE A 151 20.08 -9.39 2.46
C ILE A 151 21.53 -9.49 2.92
N GLY A 152 22.41 -9.68 1.95
CA GLY A 152 23.85 -9.85 2.15
C GLY A 152 24.27 -11.30 2.37
N PHE A 153 25.52 -11.61 2.11
CA PHE A 153 26.07 -12.97 2.34
C PHE A 153 26.04 -13.36 3.81
N ASP A 154 26.17 -12.40 4.70
CA ASP A 154 26.14 -12.55 6.15
C ASP A 154 24.73 -12.48 6.75
N ARG A 155 23.71 -12.23 5.89
CA ARG A 155 22.30 -12.15 6.28
C ARG A 155 22.04 -11.10 7.37
N SER A 156 22.80 -10.00 7.35
CA SER A 156 22.78 -8.98 8.41
C SER A 156 21.62 -7.97 8.26
N MET A 157 20.96 -7.95 7.11
CA MET A 157 19.86 -7.04 6.82
C MET A 157 18.61 -7.80 6.36
N ILE A 158 17.47 -7.18 6.49
CA ILE A 158 16.17 -7.69 6.00
C ILE A 158 15.69 -6.79 4.87
N GLY A 159 15.45 -7.37 3.69
CA GLY A 159 14.75 -6.72 2.60
C GLY A 159 13.27 -7.07 2.62
N ALA A 160 12.41 -6.07 2.64
CA ALA A 160 10.97 -6.25 2.61
C ALA A 160 10.26 -5.01 2.06
N TYR A 161 9.14 -5.22 1.39
CA TYR A 161 8.17 -4.15 1.11
C TYR A 161 7.47 -3.74 2.41
N GLY A 162 7.24 -2.44 2.60
CA GLY A 162 6.52 -1.91 3.76
C GLY A 162 7.35 -1.80 5.03
N GLN A 163 8.69 -1.83 4.95
CA GLN A 163 9.58 -1.48 6.07
C GLN A 163 9.29 -0.07 6.57
N ASP A 164 9.15 0.87 5.66
CA ASP A 164 8.51 2.15 5.88
C ASP A 164 6.98 1.94 5.76
N ASP A 165 6.16 2.12 6.77
CA ASP A 165 6.41 2.63 8.16
C ASP A 165 6.60 1.52 9.22
N ARG A 166 6.42 0.25 8.87
CA ARG A 166 6.19 -0.86 9.82
C ARG A 166 7.37 -1.16 10.73
N VAL A 167 8.60 -0.83 10.31
CA VAL A 167 9.78 -0.99 11.15
C VAL A 167 9.74 -0.08 12.39
N CYS A 168 9.05 1.05 12.31
CA CYS A 168 8.79 1.93 13.45
C CYS A 168 7.49 1.58 14.19
N ALA A 169 6.47 1.10 13.47
CA ALA A 169 5.19 0.71 14.05
C ALA A 169 5.32 -0.50 15.00
N TYR A 170 6.10 -1.50 14.62
CA TYR A 170 6.30 -2.70 15.43
C TYR A 170 6.90 -2.41 16.83
N PRO A 171 8.04 -1.69 16.96
CA PRO A 171 8.56 -1.35 18.27
C PRO A 171 7.66 -0.39 19.06
N ALA A 172 6.91 0.49 18.39
CA ALA A 172 5.93 1.35 19.07
C ALA A 172 4.82 0.53 19.75
N LEU A 173 4.29 -0.47 19.06
CA LEU A 173 3.28 -1.39 19.59
C LEU A 173 3.85 -2.26 20.70
N THR A 174 5.00 -2.91 20.47
CA THR A 174 5.62 -3.82 21.45
C THR A 174 6.00 -3.09 22.73
N ALA A 175 6.52 -1.87 22.64
CA ALA A 175 6.83 -1.06 23.79
C ALA A 175 5.61 -0.84 24.71
N VAL A 176 4.43 -0.59 24.15
CA VAL A 176 3.20 -0.41 24.93
C VAL A 176 2.71 -1.75 25.49
N LEU A 177 2.82 -2.86 24.76
CA LEU A 177 2.42 -4.18 25.22
C LEU A 177 3.32 -4.72 26.36
N GLU A 178 4.59 -4.36 26.40
CA GLU A 178 5.54 -4.76 27.42
C GLU A 178 5.39 -4.00 28.74
N VAL A 179 4.76 -2.84 28.74
CA VAL A 179 4.55 -2.05 29.95
C VAL A 179 3.50 -2.71 30.85
N LYS A 180 3.93 -3.31 31.94
CA LYS A 180 3.04 -4.03 32.86
C LYS A 180 2.24 -3.14 33.79
N THR A 181 2.84 -2.05 34.26
CA THR A 181 2.23 -1.15 35.26
C THR A 181 2.58 0.30 34.93
N PRO A 182 1.92 0.92 33.93
CA PRO A 182 2.21 2.29 33.57
C PRO A 182 1.70 3.25 34.67
N GLU A 183 2.51 4.21 35.06
CA GLU A 183 2.08 5.29 35.98
C GLU A 183 1.02 6.21 35.33
N ARG A 184 0.99 6.26 34.01
CA ARG A 184 0.05 7.02 33.19
C ARG A 184 -0.42 6.15 32.03
N THR A 185 -1.57 6.45 31.47
CA THR A 185 -2.08 5.76 30.27
C THR A 185 -1.05 5.80 29.15
N ALA A 186 -0.65 4.63 28.67
CA ALA A 186 0.23 4.49 27.52
C ALA A 186 -0.59 4.09 26.27
N LEU A 187 -0.38 4.80 25.17
CA LEU A 187 -1.06 4.55 23.89
C LEU A 187 -0.03 4.35 22.78
N ALA A 188 -0.25 3.34 21.95
CA ALA A 188 0.33 3.25 20.61
C ALA A 188 -0.77 3.66 19.61
N ILE A 189 -0.47 4.60 18.74
CA ILE A 189 -1.37 5.12 17.73
C ILE A 189 -0.76 4.74 16.39
N LEU A 190 -1.41 3.83 15.70
CA LEU A 190 -1.02 3.35 14.38
C LEU A 190 -2.03 3.91 13.38
N THR A 191 -1.56 4.73 12.44
CA THR A 191 -2.42 5.49 11.55
C THR A 191 -2.19 5.13 10.09
N ASP A 192 -3.26 5.12 9.32
CA ASP A 192 -3.25 5.04 7.87
C ASP A 192 -3.00 6.42 7.25
N LYS A 193 -2.75 6.48 5.94
CA LYS A 193 -2.62 7.70 5.13
C LYS A 193 -1.38 8.57 5.44
N GLU A 194 -0.38 8.03 6.12
CA GLU A 194 0.88 8.76 6.37
C GLU A 194 1.52 9.17 5.05
N GLU A 195 1.64 8.24 4.11
CA GLU A 195 2.27 8.40 2.78
C GLU A 195 1.63 9.47 1.87
N VAL A 196 0.44 9.94 2.24
CA VAL A 196 -0.32 10.96 1.49
C VAL A 196 -0.71 12.15 2.35
N GLY A 197 -0.04 12.34 3.50
CA GLY A 197 -0.18 13.52 4.36
C GLY A 197 -1.20 13.37 5.48
N SER A 198 -1.48 12.16 5.95
CA SER A 198 -2.30 11.84 7.14
C SER A 198 -3.77 12.31 7.09
N MET A 199 -4.26 12.68 5.92
CA MET A 199 -5.63 13.18 5.73
C MET A 199 -6.66 12.04 5.71
N GLY A 200 -7.93 12.38 5.98
CA GLY A 200 -9.04 11.42 5.97
C GLY A 200 -9.37 10.87 7.35
N ASN A 201 -10.41 10.02 7.42
CA ASN A 201 -10.96 9.54 8.69
C ASN A 201 -10.14 8.42 9.36
N THR A 202 -9.17 7.84 8.66
CA THR A 202 -8.23 6.84 9.18
C THR A 202 -6.82 7.40 9.41
N GLY A 203 -6.57 8.62 8.92
CA GLY A 203 -5.31 9.32 9.11
C GLY A 203 -5.21 10.02 10.47
N LEU A 204 -4.02 10.48 10.80
CA LEU A 204 -3.77 11.16 12.09
C LEU A 204 -4.50 12.49 12.25
N GLU A 205 -4.82 13.18 11.15
CA GLU A 205 -5.57 14.44 11.20
C GLU A 205 -7.05 14.25 11.55
N SER A 206 -7.54 13.00 11.61
CA SER A 206 -8.90 12.69 12.06
C SER A 206 -9.10 13.00 13.54
N ASP A 207 -10.35 13.19 13.94
CA ASP A 207 -10.69 13.37 15.37
C ASP A 207 -10.70 12.06 16.17
N PHE A 208 -10.39 10.91 15.56
CA PHE A 208 -10.46 9.60 16.20
C PHE A 208 -9.63 9.54 17.50
N LEU A 209 -8.38 10.03 17.47
CA LEU A 209 -7.53 10.08 18.66
C LEU A 209 -8.18 10.93 19.77
N ARG A 210 -8.77 12.08 19.40
CA ARG A 210 -9.43 12.97 20.36
C ARG A 210 -10.64 12.31 21.01
N TYR A 211 -11.41 11.55 20.23
CA TYR A 211 -12.55 10.78 20.74
C TYR A 211 -12.09 9.71 21.72
N VAL A 212 -11.09 8.89 21.35
CA VAL A 212 -10.58 7.83 22.24
C VAL A 212 -10.02 8.40 23.55
N VAL A 213 -9.17 9.44 23.47
CA VAL A 213 -8.62 10.09 24.68
C VAL A 213 -9.73 10.73 25.50
N GLY A 214 -10.71 11.34 24.83
CA GLY A 214 -11.86 11.98 25.48
C GLY A 214 -12.69 10.97 26.27
N ASP A 215 -12.99 9.84 25.70
CA ASP A 215 -13.77 8.77 26.36
C ASP A 215 -12.99 8.16 27.54
N LEU A 216 -11.72 7.83 27.35
CA LEU A 216 -10.86 7.32 28.41
C LEU A 216 -10.73 8.30 29.59
N ALA A 217 -10.57 9.61 29.32
CA ALA A 217 -10.49 10.62 30.36
C ALA A 217 -11.81 10.72 31.13
N LYS A 218 -12.94 10.75 30.45
CA LYS A 218 -14.27 10.77 31.08
C LYS A 218 -14.53 9.54 31.96
N MET A 219 -14.17 8.35 31.48
CA MET A 219 -14.30 7.11 32.24
C MET A 219 -13.53 7.15 33.57
N GLN A 220 -12.45 7.92 33.64
CA GLN A 220 -11.63 8.11 34.81
C GLN A 220 -12.02 9.36 35.62
N GLY A 221 -13.09 10.04 35.27
CA GLY A 221 -13.53 11.29 35.93
C GLY A 221 -12.64 12.49 35.62
N GLY A 222 -11.84 12.43 34.58
CA GLY A 222 -10.91 13.48 34.14
C GLY A 222 -11.47 14.39 33.05
N ASP A 223 -10.76 15.48 32.76
CA ASP A 223 -11.05 16.40 31.68
C ASP A 223 -10.24 16.02 30.42
N PRO A 224 -10.91 15.80 29.26
CA PRO A 224 -10.24 15.43 28.01
C PRO A 224 -9.19 16.43 27.53
N THR A 225 -9.47 17.73 27.71
CA THR A 225 -8.56 18.79 27.26
C THR A 225 -7.29 18.82 28.11
N LEU A 226 -7.46 18.65 29.42
CA LEU A 226 -6.33 18.56 30.34
C LEU A 226 -5.51 17.30 30.08
N ALA A 227 -6.16 16.17 29.79
CA ALA A 227 -5.48 14.91 29.44
C ALA A 227 -4.56 15.12 28.21
N LEU A 228 -5.08 15.70 27.13
CA LEU A 228 -4.28 16.00 25.94
C LEU A 228 -3.15 16.98 26.20
N ARG A 229 -3.41 18.09 26.93
CA ARG A 229 -2.40 19.10 27.24
C ARG A 229 -1.24 18.57 28.08
N HIS A 230 -1.47 17.58 28.92
CA HIS A 230 -0.46 16.95 29.78
C HIS A 230 0.11 15.68 29.21
N SER A 231 -0.34 15.27 28.04
CA SER A 231 0.22 14.13 27.31
C SER A 231 1.58 14.47 26.69
N LYS A 232 2.39 13.44 26.52
CA LYS A 232 3.62 13.50 25.72
C LYS A 232 3.46 12.54 24.56
N CYS A 233 3.87 12.95 23.37
CA CYS A 233 3.86 12.13 22.18
C CYS A 233 5.29 11.95 21.65
N LEU A 234 5.63 10.71 21.30
CA LEU A 234 6.76 10.41 20.45
C LEU A 234 6.19 10.11 19.06
N SER A 235 6.60 10.87 18.07
CA SER A 235 6.36 10.58 16.66
C SER A 235 7.55 9.81 16.14
N ALA A 236 7.30 8.66 15.54
CA ALA A 236 8.34 7.82 14.98
C ALA A 236 8.09 7.61 13.49
N ASP A 237 9.17 7.67 12.73
CA ASP A 237 9.18 7.51 11.30
C ASP A 237 10.52 6.94 10.86
N VAL A 238 10.60 6.42 9.65
CA VAL A 238 11.81 5.79 9.10
C VAL A 238 12.78 6.87 8.62
N ASN A 239 14.05 6.68 8.94
CA ASN A 239 15.12 7.55 8.47
C ASN A 239 16.04 6.79 7.53
N ALA A 240 16.38 7.39 6.39
CA ALA A 240 17.31 6.81 5.45
C ALA A 240 18.75 6.77 6.03
N ALA A 241 19.39 5.61 5.94
CA ALA A 241 20.82 5.49 6.23
C ALA A 241 21.66 5.98 5.05
N MET A 242 22.87 6.46 5.34
CA MET A 242 23.80 6.89 4.31
C MET A 242 24.23 5.72 3.43
N ASP A 243 23.98 5.85 2.13
CA ASP A 243 24.42 4.89 1.12
C ASP A 243 25.78 5.33 0.54
N PRO A 244 26.80 4.45 0.53
CA PRO A 244 28.11 4.78 -0.02
C PRO A 244 28.09 5.10 -1.51
N THR A 245 27.07 4.68 -2.27
CA THR A 245 26.90 4.98 -3.69
C THR A 245 26.39 6.42 -3.91
N PHE A 246 25.63 6.96 -2.95
CA PHE A 246 24.93 8.24 -3.08
C PHE A 246 25.25 9.18 -1.90
N GLN A 247 26.54 9.32 -1.55
CA GLN A 247 26.96 10.09 -0.38
C GLN A 247 26.65 11.59 -0.46
N ASP A 248 26.47 12.12 -1.65
CA ASP A 248 26.22 13.54 -1.94
C ASP A 248 24.76 13.99 -1.67
N VAL A 249 23.85 13.04 -1.42
CA VAL A 249 22.45 13.38 -1.09
C VAL A 249 22.23 13.68 0.40
N MET A 250 23.23 13.47 1.25
CA MET A 250 23.15 13.67 2.70
C MET A 250 24.39 14.41 3.23
N GLU A 251 24.20 15.18 4.29
CA GLU A 251 25.30 15.77 5.05
C GLU A 251 25.84 14.71 6.03
N ARG A 252 27.10 14.29 5.81
CA ARG A 252 27.71 13.12 6.45
C ARG A 252 27.72 13.17 7.99
N ASN A 253 27.92 14.36 8.56
CA ASN A 253 28.03 14.49 10.02
C ASN A 253 26.66 14.45 10.73
N ASN A 254 25.57 14.55 9.99
CA ASN A 254 24.19 14.56 10.51
C ASN A 254 23.32 13.46 9.87
N ALA A 255 23.93 12.54 9.13
CA ALA A 255 23.23 11.40 8.54
C ALA A 255 23.16 10.22 9.50
N SER A 256 22.16 9.37 9.32
CA SER A 256 22.09 8.06 9.94
C SER A 256 23.02 7.06 9.22
N PHE A 257 23.56 6.11 9.94
CA PHE A 257 24.34 4.99 9.43
C PHE A 257 23.70 3.67 9.86
N LEU A 258 23.96 2.62 9.07
CA LEU A 258 23.57 1.25 9.42
C LEU A 258 24.43 0.71 10.56
#